data_193fb42f8859c47d2fb2eba81b302f39
#
_entry.id   193fb42f8859c47d2fb2eba81b302f39
#
_cell.length_a   1.000
_cell.length_b   1.000
_cell.length_c   1.000
_cell.angle_alpha   90.00
_cell.angle_beta   90.00
_cell.angle_gamma   90.00
#
_symmetry.space_group_name_H-M   'P 1'
#
loop_
_entity.id
_entity.type
_entity.pdbx_description
1 polymer ?
#
loop_
_entity_poly.entity_id
_entity_poly.type
_entity_poly.pdbx_seq_one_letter_code
_entity_poly.pdbx_strand_id
1 'polypeptide(L)'
;MRVRRIVAAVASLIFIAGLAAEPLGPAAASTKTVKIAAVGDMVCSGPPNKGADPSSTDRRYIRGFCQYGKVANLIANGNYDRFLPLGDLQYYYGAYPDFRRWYDPTYGKVMSITMPSPGNHESYTVDAKGNPYAGYRKYFGDRAHWKNRLGGSYSYNLGAWHIVSLNSQWCWSYTSVFHGGHWHTVPAWGSGSPWGCHKGDPMYDWFARDLQQHQNDCTLVYFHHPSYFGVGNGWPGGTGSLLHGVYSHTRPLYRVFYRNGGDVVLNGHEHFYQRTVPINPLGKADPAHGFTEFIVGTGGDTLEPMIPVNKMPKEIAAASNRAFGILSMTLKPDGYAYRFVPVQGSPGHWVYSPRRGYKIFKNRTGTGSVDSGTGTCHGAP
;
A
#
# COMPACT_ATOMS: atom_id res chain seq x y z
N MET A 1 -73.27 42.29 -49.18
CA MET A 1 -72.08 42.92 -48.64
C MET A 1 -71.27 41.90 -47.82
N ARG A 2 -70.15 41.38 -48.35
CA ARG A 2 -69.28 40.43 -47.67
C ARG A 2 -67.98 41.13 -47.30
N VAL A 3 -67.73 41.31 -46.00
CA VAL A 3 -66.53 41.89 -45.45
C VAL A 3 -65.46 40.81 -45.38
N ARG A 4 -64.33 40.95 -46.12
CA ARG A 4 -63.15 40.10 -46.01
C ARG A 4 -62.26 40.59 -44.86
N ARG A 5 -62.02 39.77 -43.89
CA ARG A 5 -61.00 40.02 -42.86
C ARG A 5 -59.64 39.55 -43.40
N ILE A 6 -58.68 40.44 -43.42
CA ILE A 6 -57.28 40.18 -43.73
C ILE A 6 -56.62 39.80 -42.37
N VAL A 7 -56.05 38.60 -42.31
CA VAL A 7 -55.24 38.17 -41.19
C VAL A 7 -53.75 38.38 -41.57
N ALA A 8 -53.09 39.27 -40.91
CA ALA A 8 -51.64 39.51 -41.04
C ALA A 8 -50.93 38.49 -40.16
N ALA A 9 -50.10 37.62 -40.75
CA ALA A 9 -49.20 36.71 -40.00
C ALA A 9 -47.89 37.45 -39.69
N VAL A 10 -47.58 37.61 -38.42
CA VAL A 10 -46.30 38.11 -37.93
C VAL A 10 -45.37 36.90 -37.73
N ALA A 11 -44.36 36.75 -38.57
CA ALA A 11 -43.31 35.75 -38.40
C ALA A 11 -42.27 36.26 -37.44
N SER A 12 -42.23 35.73 -36.21
CA SER A 12 -41.16 35.95 -35.26
C SER A 12 -39.96 35.07 -35.59
N LEU A 13 -38.87 35.69 -36.04
CA LEU A 13 -37.55 35.03 -36.16
C LEU A 13 -36.94 34.93 -34.77
N ILE A 14 -36.88 33.72 -34.25
CA ILE A 14 -36.09 33.43 -33.05
C ILE A 14 -34.64 33.20 -33.49
N PHE A 15 -33.75 34.15 -33.19
CA PHE A 15 -32.30 33.92 -33.30
C PHE A 15 -31.85 33.06 -32.13
N ILE A 16 -31.56 31.77 -32.36
CA ILE A 16 -30.85 30.92 -31.42
C ILE A 16 -29.37 31.27 -31.56
N ALA A 17 -28.83 32.07 -30.68
CA ALA A 17 -27.40 32.24 -30.53
C ALA A 17 -26.83 30.94 -29.97
N GLY A 18 -26.22 30.14 -30.82
CA GLY A 18 -25.47 28.97 -30.41
C GLY A 18 -24.24 29.45 -29.62
N LEU A 19 -24.29 29.28 -28.30
CA LEU A 19 -23.09 29.32 -27.47
C LEU A 19 -22.22 28.10 -27.86
N ALA A 20 -21.20 28.34 -28.70
CA ALA A 20 -20.14 27.40 -28.90
C ALA A 20 -19.42 27.20 -27.55
N ALA A 21 -19.58 26.03 -26.93
CA ALA A 21 -18.78 25.67 -25.78
C ALA A 21 -17.33 25.61 -26.27
N GLU A 22 -16.49 26.52 -25.80
CA GLU A 22 -15.05 26.38 -26.00
C GLU A 22 -14.57 25.07 -25.40
N PRO A 23 -13.71 24.30 -26.09
CA PRO A 23 -13.14 23.11 -25.53
C PRO A 23 -12.35 23.53 -24.27
N LEU A 24 -12.71 22.97 -23.12
CA LEU A 24 -11.93 23.12 -21.90
C LEU A 24 -10.52 22.64 -22.24
N GLY A 25 -9.58 23.57 -22.29
CA GLY A 25 -8.16 23.27 -22.44
C GLY A 25 -7.74 22.29 -21.34
N PRO A 26 -6.68 21.49 -21.56
CA PRO A 26 -6.18 20.57 -20.56
C PRO A 26 -5.96 21.33 -19.25
N ALA A 27 -6.54 20.82 -18.14
CA ALA A 27 -6.37 21.43 -16.84
C ALA A 27 -4.87 21.55 -16.57
N ALA A 28 -4.40 22.76 -16.24
CA ALA A 28 -2.99 22.99 -15.96
C ALA A 28 -2.53 22.01 -14.89
N ALA A 29 -1.48 21.22 -15.19
CA ALA A 29 -0.92 20.25 -14.26
C ALA A 29 -0.55 20.97 -12.95
N SER A 30 -0.91 20.38 -11.81
CA SER A 30 -0.63 20.96 -10.51
C SER A 30 0.89 21.08 -10.30
N THR A 31 1.38 22.28 -10.03
CA THR A 31 2.79 22.51 -9.68
C THR A 31 3.11 22.22 -8.21
N LYS A 32 2.09 21.83 -7.45
CA LYS A 32 2.21 21.64 -6.00
C LYS A 32 3.06 20.40 -5.67
N THR A 33 4.15 20.62 -4.97
CA THR A 33 4.92 19.58 -4.32
C THR A 33 4.22 19.12 -3.05
N VAL A 34 4.14 17.80 -2.82
CA VAL A 34 3.49 17.21 -1.65
C VAL A 34 4.41 16.21 -0.97
N LYS A 35 4.30 16.10 0.35
CA LYS A 35 5.13 15.20 1.16
C LYS A 35 4.28 14.09 1.75
N ILE A 36 4.66 12.84 1.51
CA ILE A 36 3.98 11.67 2.03
C ILE A 36 4.89 10.83 2.93
N ALA A 37 4.28 10.15 3.91
CA ALA A 37 4.89 9.06 4.66
C ALA A 37 4.24 7.75 4.27
N ALA A 38 5.00 6.65 4.17
CA ALA A 38 4.46 5.32 3.92
C ALA A 38 5.15 4.29 4.80
N VAL A 39 4.37 3.36 5.36
CA VAL A 39 4.85 2.21 6.12
C VAL A 39 3.73 1.20 6.33
N GLY A 40 4.04 -0.10 6.33
CA GLY A 40 3.17 -1.21 6.70
C GLY A 40 3.69 -1.98 7.92
N ASP A 41 2.97 -3.05 8.29
CA ASP A 41 3.40 -4.00 9.32
C ASP A 41 3.61 -3.30 10.68
N MET A 42 2.51 -2.76 11.21
CA MET A 42 2.60 -1.63 12.11
C MET A 42 2.46 -2.00 13.59
N VAL A 43 1.23 -2.20 14.07
CA VAL A 43 0.94 -2.23 15.50
C VAL A 43 0.85 -3.66 16.02
N CYS A 44 1.83 -4.07 16.84
CA CYS A 44 1.75 -5.35 17.55
C CYS A 44 0.60 -5.36 18.57
N SER A 45 0.17 -6.53 18.97
CA SER A 45 -0.67 -6.69 20.16
C SER A 45 0.13 -6.37 21.42
N GLY A 46 -0.33 -5.42 22.21
CA GLY A 46 0.31 -5.02 23.47
C GLY A 46 0.86 -3.59 23.50
N PRO A 47 1.35 -3.13 24.65
CA PRO A 47 1.80 -1.75 24.84
C PRO A 47 2.90 -1.33 23.88
N PRO A 48 2.91 -0.07 23.39
CA PRO A 48 3.95 0.43 22.51
C PRO A 48 5.33 0.30 23.17
N ASN A 49 6.30 -0.18 22.38
CA ASN A 49 7.70 -0.39 22.79
C ASN A 49 7.93 -1.46 23.88
N LYS A 50 6.90 -2.20 24.28
CA LYS A 50 6.96 -3.26 25.32
C LYS A 50 6.18 -4.52 24.95
N GLY A 51 5.39 -4.49 23.88
CA GLY A 51 4.44 -5.54 23.57
C GLY A 51 5.05 -6.77 22.93
N ALA A 52 4.49 -7.90 23.28
CA ALA A 52 4.47 -9.13 22.52
C ALA A 52 3.01 -9.51 22.41
N ASP A 53 2.62 -10.24 21.39
CA ASP A 53 1.27 -10.80 21.35
C ASP A 53 1.12 -11.87 22.44
N PRO A 54 0.30 -11.65 23.49
CA PRO A 54 0.10 -12.63 24.55
C PRO A 54 -0.71 -13.85 24.07
N SER A 55 -1.43 -13.75 22.95
CA SER A 55 -2.20 -14.86 22.37
C SER A 55 -1.39 -15.74 21.42
N SER A 56 -0.21 -15.29 21.01
CA SER A 56 0.68 -16.06 20.16
C SER A 56 1.43 -17.10 20.99
N THR A 57 1.19 -18.37 20.72
CA THR A 57 2.06 -19.48 21.14
C THR A 57 3.41 -19.42 20.43
N ASP A 58 3.52 -18.52 19.46
CA ASP A 58 4.71 -18.28 18.69
C ASP A 58 5.70 -17.42 19.45
N ARG A 59 6.78 -18.03 19.88
CA ARG A 59 7.89 -17.36 20.59
C ARG A 59 8.59 -16.27 19.76
N ARG A 60 8.14 -16.01 18.52
CA ARG A 60 8.62 -14.94 17.65
C ARG A 60 8.31 -13.56 18.20
N TYR A 61 7.26 -13.42 18.98
CA TYR A 61 6.84 -12.14 19.60
C TYR A 61 7.43 -11.97 21.00
N ILE A 62 8.72 -11.70 21.09
CA ILE A 62 9.37 -11.48 22.37
C ILE A 62 9.23 -10.03 22.80
N ARG A 63 9.02 -9.83 24.11
CA ARG A 63 8.87 -8.51 24.74
C ARG A 63 9.96 -7.52 24.33
N GLY A 64 9.58 -6.29 23.96
CA GLY A 64 10.49 -5.19 23.69
C GLY A 64 10.84 -4.97 22.21
N PHE A 65 10.32 -5.79 21.29
CA PHE A 65 10.61 -5.67 19.85
C PHE A 65 9.63 -4.79 19.08
N CYS A 66 8.44 -4.58 19.59
CA CYS A 66 7.47 -3.69 18.99
C CYS A 66 7.91 -2.22 19.14
N GLN A 67 8.14 -1.55 18.03
CA GLN A 67 8.57 -0.14 17.99
C GLN A 67 7.55 0.82 17.41
N TYR A 68 6.30 0.37 17.20
CA TYR A 68 5.27 1.12 16.49
C TYR A 68 5.00 2.52 17.08
N GLY A 69 5.13 2.70 18.41
CA GLY A 69 4.98 4.02 19.01
C GLY A 69 6.07 5.02 18.58
N LYS A 70 7.30 4.55 18.39
CA LYS A 70 8.41 5.40 17.89
C LYS A 70 8.24 5.70 16.41
N VAL A 71 7.80 4.70 15.61
CA VAL A 71 7.54 4.88 14.18
C VAL A 71 6.38 5.86 13.96
N ALA A 72 5.27 5.72 14.72
CA ALA A 72 4.16 6.66 14.67
C ALA A 72 4.59 8.11 14.96
N ASN A 73 5.51 8.30 15.89
CA ASN A 73 6.05 9.62 16.22
C ASN A 73 6.88 10.23 15.07
N LEU A 74 7.55 9.43 14.23
CA LEU A 74 8.24 9.95 13.04
C LEU A 74 7.24 10.59 12.07
N ILE A 75 6.03 10.01 11.95
CA ILE A 75 4.99 10.55 11.08
C ILE A 75 4.35 11.78 11.72
N ALA A 76 3.98 11.70 13.00
CA ALA A 76 3.33 12.79 13.72
C ALA A 76 4.17 14.09 13.76
N ASN A 77 5.49 13.95 13.79
CA ASN A 77 6.43 15.08 13.85
C ASN A 77 7.00 15.47 12.47
N GLY A 78 6.60 14.78 11.39
CA GLY A 78 7.26 14.89 10.10
C GLY A 78 6.65 15.87 9.10
N ASN A 79 5.54 16.55 9.44
CA ASN A 79 4.81 17.49 8.56
C ASN A 79 4.48 16.89 7.20
N TYR A 80 3.75 15.77 7.19
CA TYR A 80 3.30 15.08 5.98
C TYR A 80 1.90 15.53 5.56
N ASP A 81 1.70 15.69 4.25
CA ASP A 81 0.38 15.97 3.66
C ASP A 81 -0.53 14.73 3.69
N ARG A 82 0.06 13.53 3.52
CA ARG A 82 -0.63 12.23 3.62
C ARG A 82 0.25 11.17 4.25
N PHE A 83 -0.42 10.24 4.93
CA PHE A 83 0.16 9.01 5.43
C PHE A 83 -0.50 7.82 4.73
N LEU A 84 0.30 6.94 4.13
CA LEU A 84 -0.11 5.76 3.38
C LEU A 84 0.24 4.50 4.19
N PRO A 85 -0.67 3.97 5.01
CA PRO A 85 -0.49 2.66 5.61
C PRO A 85 -0.52 1.55 4.55
N LEU A 86 0.47 0.67 4.54
CA LEU A 86 0.69 -0.35 3.51
C LEU A 86 0.17 -1.74 3.93
N GLY A 87 -0.91 -1.79 4.71
CA GLY A 87 -1.50 -3.02 5.24
C GLY A 87 -0.85 -3.50 6.53
N ASP A 88 -1.51 -4.47 7.16
CA ASP A 88 -1.18 -5.02 8.47
C ASP A 88 -1.00 -3.92 9.51
N LEU A 89 -2.08 -3.14 9.67
CA LEU A 89 -2.11 -1.97 10.51
C LEU A 89 -2.18 -2.33 11.99
N GLN A 90 -2.88 -3.45 12.30
CA GLN A 90 -3.07 -3.92 13.66
C GLN A 90 -2.97 -5.45 13.77
N TYR A 91 -1.91 -5.93 14.36
CA TYR A 91 -1.73 -7.34 14.73
C TYR A 91 -2.52 -7.70 16.01
N TYR A 92 -2.91 -9.00 16.30
CA TYR A 92 -2.69 -10.08 15.32
C TYR A 92 -3.88 -10.27 14.37
N TYR A 93 -5.07 -9.91 14.81
CA TYR A 93 -6.32 -10.24 14.12
C TYR A 93 -6.99 -9.04 13.44
N GLY A 94 -6.40 -7.84 13.47
CA GLY A 94 -7.08 -6.63 12.98
C GLY A 94 -8.38 -6.34 13.72
N ALA A 95 -8.46 -6.68 15.01
CA ALA A 95 -9.69 -6.56 15.79
C ALA A 95 -9.98 -5.11 16.19
N TYR A 96 -11.25 -4.69 16.15
CA TYR A 96 -11.65 -3.33 16.52
C TYR A 96 -11.20 -2.90 17.94
N PRO A 97 -11.30 -3.75 19.00
CA PRO A 97 -10.80 -3.39 20.32
C PRO A 97 -9.30 -3.10 20.33
N ASP A 98 -8.50 -3.84 19.52
CA ASP A 98 -7.05 -3.66 19.44
C ASP A 98 -6.70 -2.37 18.68
N PHE A 99 -7.42 -2.05 17.60
CA PHE A 99 -7.33 -0.74 16.95
C PHE A 99 -7.56 0.40 17.94
N ARG A 100 -8.61 0.32 18.78
CA ARG A 100 -8.93 1.33 19.81
C ARG A 100 -7.87 1.41 20.90
N ARG A 101 -7.32 0.27 21.29
CA ARG A 101 -6.40 0.17 22.42
C ARG A 101 -4.95 0.52 22.06
N TRP A 102 -4.49 0.15 20.87
CA TRP A 102 -3.08 0.22 20.51
C TRP A 102 -2.78 1.14 19.33
N TYR A 103 -3.57 1.07 18.27
CA TYR A 103 -3.40 1.92 17.07
C TYR A 103 -3.82 3.37 17.33
N ASP A 104 -5.00 3.56 17.92
CA ASP A 104 -5.59 4.88 18.16
C ASP A 104 -4.68 5.84 18.96
N PRO A 105 -4.07 5.43 20.09
CA PRO A 105 -3.17 6.31 20.84
C PRO A 105 -1.82 6.58 20.17
N THR A 106 -1.51 5.91 19.08
CA THR A 106 -0.25 6.05 18.32
C THR A 106 -0.46 6.58 16.93
N TYR A 107 -0.69 5.75 15.94
CA TYR A 107 -0.98 6.14 14.56
C TYR A 107 -2.31 6.87 14.39
N GLY A 108 -3.26 6.67 15.29
CA GLY A 108 -4.51 7.43 15.31
C GLY A 108 -4.32 8.94 15.43
N LYS A 109 -3.19 9.40 15.98
CA LYS A 109 -2.82 10.83 16.05
C LYS A 109 -2.73 11.50 14.67
N VAL A 110 -2.47 10.74 13.63
CA VAL A 110 -2.36 11.22 12.24
C VAL A 110 -3.53 10.78 11.36
N MET A 111 -4.65 10.40 11.97
CA MET A 111 -5.85 9.93 11.26
C MET A 111 -6.35 10.92 10.20
N SER A 112 -6.22 12.24 10.43
CA SER A 112 -6.68 13.27 9.49
C SER A 112 -6.00 13.19 8.12
N ILE A 113 -4.76 12.75 8.07
CA ILE A 113 -3.96 12.60 6.83
C ILE A 113 -3.83 11.14 6.37
N THR A 114 -4.42 10.18 7.10
CA THR A 114 -4.29 8.74 6.82
C THR A 114 -5.17 8.31 5.66
N MET A 115 -4.56 7.60 4.69
CA MET A 115 -5.19 6.99 3.52
C MET A 115 -4.91 5.47 3.56
N PRO A 116 -5.71 4.67 4.28
CA PRO A 116 -5.35 3.30 4.63
C PRO A 116 -5.53 2.30 3.48
N SER A 117 -4.62 1.33 3.38
CA SER A 117 -4.79 0.11 2.61
C SER A 117 -4.80 -1.08 3.58
N PRO A 118 -5.69 -2.08 3.45
CA PRO A 118 -5.68 -3.23 4.34
C PRO A 118 -4.63 -4.26 3.93
N GLY A 119 -4.14 -5.02 4.93
CA GLY A 119 -3.33 -6.22 4.73
C GLY A 119 -4.12 -7.51 5.01
N ASN A 120 -3.41 -8.63 5.13
CA ASN A 120 -4.05 -9.92 5.44
C ASN A 120 -4.52 -9.99 6.89
N HIS A 121 -3.83 -9.37 7.84
CA HIS A 121 -4.24 -9.36 9.25
C HIS A 121 -5.57 -8.62 9.48
N GLU A 122 -5.89 -7.61 8.70
CA GLU A 122 -7.20 -6.95 8.74
C GLU A 122 -8.33 -7.87 8.28
N SER A 123 -8.04 -8.87 7.43
CA SER A 123 -9.07 -9.82 6.94
C SER A 123 -9.50 -10.84 7.99
N TYR A 124 -8.74 -11.01 9.08
CA TYR A 124 -8.96 -12.11 10.02
C TYR A 124 -10.19 -11.95 10.93
N THR A 125 -10.75 -10.75 11.06
CA THR A 125 -11.99 -10.55 11.81
C THR A 125 -13.23 -10.47 10.93
N VAL A 126 -14.32 -11.08 11.38
CA VAL A 126 -15.62 -11.07 10.67
C VAL A 126 -16.68 -10.28 11.44
N ASP A 127 -17.63 -9.73 10.68
CA ASP A 127 -18.87 -9.17 11.26
C ASP A 127 -19.90 -10.27 11.59
N ALA A 128 -21.05 -9.88 12.12
CA ALA A 128 -22.14 -10.81 12.47
C ALA A 128 -22.68 -11.61 11.26
N LYS A 129 -22.37 -11.19 10.03
CA LYS A 129 -22.76 -11.86 8.78
C LYS A 129 -21.63 -12.71 8.22
N GLY A 130 -20.48 -12.82 8.91
CA GLY A 130 -19.31 -13.55 8.45
C GLY A 130 -18.43 -12.80 7.44
N ASN A 131 -18.66 -11.50 7.19
CA ASN A 131 -17.86 -10.75 6.25
C ASN A 131 -16.51 -10.35 6.88
N PRO A 132 -15.36 -10.58 6.19
CA PRO A 132 -14.03 -10.26 6.70
C PRO A 132 -13.80 -8.74 6.83
N TYR A 133 -12.68 -8.36 7.43
CA TYR A 133 -12.26 -6.97 7.69
C TYR A 133 -13.15 -6.20 8.67
N ALA A 134 -13.87 -6.87 9.55
CA ALA A 134 -14.85 -6.22 10.44
C ALA A 134 -14.20 -5.15 11.33
N GLY A 135 -13.05 -5.44 11.93
CA GLY A 135 -12.33 -4.50 12.78
C GLY A 135 -11.84 -3.27 12.01
N TYR A 136 -11.20 -3.50 10.87
CA TYR A 136 -10.71 -2.46 9.97
C TYR A 136 -11.84 -1.52 9.51
N ARG A 137 -12.92 -2.08 8.96
CA ARG A 137 -14.07 -1.32 8.49
C ARG A 137 -14.70 -0.48 9.59
N LYS A 138 -14.84 -1.07 10.79
CA LYS A 138 -15.43 -0.38 11.95
C LYS A 138 -14.53 0.75 12.44
N TYR A 139 -13.20 0.57 12.43
CA TYR A 139 -12.25 1.58 12.92
C TYR A 139 -12.11 2.76 11.96
N PHE A 140 -11.87 2.49 10.67
CA PHE A 140 -11.63 3.54 9.67
C PHE A 140 -12.92 4.17 9.11
N GLY A 141 -14.08 3.51 9.26
CA GLY A 141 -15.35 4.04 8.77
C GLY A 141 -15.32 4.35 7.28
N ASP A 142 -15.69 5.57 6.90
CA ASP A 142 -15.70 5.99 5.49
C ASP A 142 -14.29 6.01 4.85
N ARG A 143 -13.23 6.18 5.65
CA ARG A 143 -11.84 6.10 5.16
C ARG A 143 -11.42 4.71 4.69
N ALA A 144 -12.13 3.65 5.11
CA ALA A 144 -11.93 2.30 4.60
C ALA A 144 -12.39 2.12 3.15
N HIS A 145 -13.11 3.08 2.58
CA HIS A 145 -13.68 3.07 1.21
C HIS A 145 -14.45 1.80 0.84
N TRP A 146 -15.05 1.11 1.83
CA TRP A 146 -15.67 -0.19 1.64
C TRP A 146 -16.99 -0.17 0.86
N LYS A 147 -17.64 1.00 0.77
CA LYS A 147 -18.94 1.17 0.09
C LYS A 147 -18.85 1.03 -1.43
N ASN A 148 -17.68 1.15 -2.01
CA ASN A 148 -17.46 1.09 -3.46
C ASN A 148 -17.46 -0.34 -4.05
N ARG A 149 -17.59 -1.36 -3.22
CA ARG A 149 -17.55 -2.80 -3.59
C ARG A 149 -16.23 -3.26 -4.23
N LEU A 150 -15.15 -2.52 -4.01
CA LEU A 150 -13.80 -2.83 -4.51
C LEU A 150 -12.88 -3.30 -3.37
N GLY A 151 -13.45 -3.83 -2.28
CA GLY A 151 -12.70 -4.33 -1.13
C GLY A 151 -11.91 -3.28 -0.36
N GLY A 152 -12.34 -2.01 -0.44
CA GLY A 152 -11.60 -0.90 0.13
C GLY A 152 -10.51 -0.33 -0.78
N SER A 153 -10.48 -0.75 -2.07
CA SER A 153 -9.60 -0.13 -3.07
C SER A 153 -10.18 1.19 -3.56
N TYR A 154 -9.35 2.19 -3.80
CA TYR A 154 -9.74 3.53 -4.23
C TYR A 154 -8.56 4.29 -4.85
N SER A 155 -8.85 5.40 -5.53
CA SER A 155 -7.82 6.31 -6.05
C SER A 155 -8.14 7.76 -5.72
N TYR A 156 -7.15 8.62 -5.82
CA TYR A 156 -7.27 10.07 -5.63
C TYR A 156 -6.07 10.78 -6.23
N ASN A 157 -6.25 12.06 -6.56
CA ASN A 157 -5.15 12.90 -7.02
C ASN A 157 -4.55 13.70 -5.85
N LEU A 158 -3.23 13.81 -5.83
CA LEU A 158 -2.47 14.53 -4.81
C LEU A 158 -1.32 15.31 -5.47
N GLY A 159 -1.50 16.62 -5.62
CA GLY A 159 -0.61 17.42 -6.45
C GLY A 159 -0.73 17.02 -7.92
N ALA A 160 0.39 16.71 -8.56
CA ALA A 160 0.46 16.20 -9.93
C ALA A 160 0.44 14.66 -10.02
N TRP A 161 0.20 13.98 -8.92
CA TRP A 161 0.26 12.52 -8.84
C TRP A 161 -1.13 11.91 -8.78
N HIS A 162 -1.32 10.86 -9.56
CA HIS A 162 -2.43 9.93 -9.38
C HIS A 162 -2.03 8.82 -8.42
N ILE A 163 -2.79 8.62 -7.34
CA ILE A 163 -2.44 7.68 -6.27
C ILE A 163 -3.55 6.64 -6.12
N VAL A 164 -3.18 5.36 -6.16
CA VAL A 164 -4.12 4.24 -6.09
C VAL A 164 -3.80 3.35 -4.89
N SER A 165 -4.81 3.07 -4.06
CA SER A 165 -4.78 2.08 -2.99
C SER A 165 -5.51 0.82 -3.43
N LEU A 166 -4.89 -0.36 -3.30
CA LEU A 166 -5.52 -1.64 -3.63
C LEU A 166 -5.56 -2.58 -2.43
N ASN A 167 -6.60 -3.39 -2.34
CA ASN A 167 -6.65 -4.52 -1.42
C ASN A 167 -6.07 -5.77 -2.09
N SER A 168 -4.77 -5.98 -1.95
CA SER A 168 -4.09 -7.10 -2.58
C SER A 168 -4.48 -8.48 -2.02
N GLN A 169 -5.09 -8.57 -0.82
CA GLN A 169 -5.62 -9.83 -0.29
C GLN A 169 -6.74 -10.39 -1.18
N TRP A 170 -7.40 -9.54 -1.96
CA TRP A 170 -8.41 -9.98 -2.94
C TRP A 170 -7.82 -10.73 -4.14
N CYS A 171 -6.52 -10.72 -4.30
CA CYS A 171 -5.84 -11.53 -5.32
C CYS A 171 -5.76 -13.02 -4.95
N TRP A 172 -6.18 -13.41 -3.75
CA TRP A 172 -6.35 -14.80 -3.34
C TRP A 172 -7.83 -15.19 -3.38
N SER A 173 -8.13 -16.42 -3.75
CA SER A 173 -9.50 -16.94 -3.81
C SER A 173 -10.15 -17.05 -2.43
N TYR A 174 -9.31 -17.23 -1.41
CA TYR A 174 -9.74 -17.44 -0.04
C TYR A 174 -8.89 -16.60 0.92
N THR A 175 -9.48 -16.24 2.04
CA THR A 175 -8.79 -15.66 3.18
C THR A 175 -9.05 -16.47 4.44
N SER A 176 -8.12 -16.44 5.38
CA SER A 176 -8.33 -17.02 6.70
C SER A 176 -9.03 -15.99 7.60
N VAL A 177 -9.99 -16.45 8.41
CA VAL A 177 -10.65 -15.64 9.43
C VAL A 177 -10.61 -16.37 10.77
N PHE A 178 -10.49 -15.61 11.86
CA PHE A 178 -10.52 -16.15 13.22
C PHE A 178 -11.85 -15.82 13.87
N HIS A 179 -12.65 -16.87 14.15
CA HIS A 179 -13.97 -16.72 14.75
C HIS A 179 -14.27 -17.88 15.70
N GLY A 180 -14.92 -17.60 16.83
CA GLY A 180 -15.28 -18.65 17.82
C GLY A 180 -14.08 -19.41 18.39
N GLY A 181 -12.88 -18.81 18.42
CA GLY A 181 -11.65 -19.46 18.92
C GLY A 181 -10.93 -20.33 17.89
N HIS A 182 -11.40 -20.41 16.65
CA HIS A 182 -10.86 -21.24 15.58
C HIS A 182 -10.61 -20.47 14.28
N TRP A 183 -9.67 -21.00 13.48
CA TRP A 183 -9.45 -20.52 12.13
C TRP A 183 -10.42 -21.15 11.14
N HIS A 184 -10.98 -20.32 10.27
CA HIS A 184 -11.86 -20.74 9.17
C HIS A 184 -11.32 -20.17 7.87
N THR A 185 -11.49 -20.92 6.78
CA THR A 185 -11.21 -20.44 5.43
C THR A 185 -12.53 -19.98 4.81
N VAL A 186 -12.58 -18.72 4.38
CA VAL A 186 -13.75 -18.12 3.72
C VAL A 186 -13.36 -17.59 2.35
N PRO A 187 -14.30 -17.49 1.40
CA PRO A 187 -14.03 -16.84 0.12
C PRO A 187 -13.54 -15.41 0.35
N ALA A 188 -12.44 -15.03 -0.32
CA ALA A 188 -12.04 -13.62 -0.39
C ALA A 188 -13.10 -12.86 -1.20
N TRP A 189 -13.55 -11.72 -0.66
CA TRP A 189 -14.62 -10.96 -1.29
C TRP A 189 -14.19 -10.42 -2.65
N GLY A 190 -14.95 -10.79 -3.69
CA GLY A 190 -14.76 -10.33 -5.06
C GLY A 190 -14.25 -11.37 -6.04
N SER A 191 -13.82 -12.54 -5.58
CA SER A 191 -13.31 -13.56 -6.48
C SER A 191 -14.40 -14.46 -7.04
N GLY A 192 -14.75 -14.28 -8.29
CA GLY A 192 -15.28 -15.36 -9.11
C GLY A 192 -14.18 -16.24 -9.71
N SER A 193 -12.91 -15.89 -9.47
CA SER A 193 -11.76 -16.54 -10.09
C SER A 193 -10.84 -17.20 -9.05
N PRO A 194 -10.43 -18.46 -9.26
CA PRO A 194 -9.57 -19.18 -8.34
C PRO A 194 -8.10 -18.75 -8.33
N TRP A 195 -7.67 -17.78 -9.17
CA TRP A 195 -6.24 -17.58 -9.43
C TRP A 195 -5.77 -16.13 -9.50
N GLY A 196 -6.05 -15.30 -8.50
CA GLY A 196 -5.46 -13.98 -8.40
C GLY A 196 -6.22 -12.87 -9.14
N CYS A 197 -5.70 -11.66 -9.07
CA CYS A 197 -6.31 -10.48 -9.70
C CYS A 197 -6.11 -10.50 -11.21
N HIS A 198 -7.17 -10.69 -11.99
CA HIS A 198 -7.09 -10.67 -13.45
C HIS A 198 -8.34 -10.10 -14.11
N LYS A 199 -8.27 -9.96 -15.42
CA LYS A 199 -9.37 -9.43 -16.22
C LYS A 199 -10.67 -10.18 -15.92
N GLY A 200 -11.72 -9.44 -15.63
CA GLY A 200 -13.02 -9.94 -15.19
C GLY A 200 -13.26 -9.76 -13.68
N ASP A 201 -12.21 -9.57 -12.86
CA ASP A 201 -12.37 -9.26 -11.45
C ASP A 201 -12.67 -7.76 -11.26
N PRO A 202 -13.66 -7.38 -10.45
CA PRO A 202 -14.11 -5.98 -10.34
C PRO A 202 -12.99 -4.99 -9.97
N MET A 203 -12.11 -5.36 -9.04
CA MET A 203 -11.00 -4.51 -8.62
C MET A 203 -9.96 -4.36 -9.72
N TYR A 204 -9.57 -5.47 -10.39
CA TYR A 204 -8.62 -5.45 -11.50
C TYR A 204 -9.13 -4.61 -12.67
N ASP A 205 -10.39 -4.84 -13.09
CA ASP A 205 -10.98 -4.11 -14.20
C ASP A 205 -11.18 -2.63 -13.89
N TRP A 206 -11.53 -2.31 -12.64
CA TRP A 206 -11.58 -0.92 -12.18
C TRP A 206 -10.18 -0.29 -12.22
N PHE A 207 -9.17 -0.95 -11.66
CA PHE A 207 -7.79 -0.45 -11.63
C PHE A 207 -7.25 -0.19 -13.04
N ALA A 208 -7.49 -1.12 -13.97
CA ALA A 208 -7.08 -0.94 -15.36
C ALA A 208 -7.75 0.28 -16.04
N ARG A 209 -9.04 0.50 -15.80
CA ARG A 209 -9.77 1.67 -16.33
C ARG A 209 -9.33 2.97 -15.67
N ASP A 210 -9.12 2.96 -14.37
CA ASP A 210 -8.68 4.10 -13.59
C ASP A 210 -7.32 4.62 -14.09
N LEU A 211 -6.35 3.73 -14.27
CA LEU A 211 -5.04 4.08 -14.84
C LEU A 211 -5.14 4.62 -16.28
N GLN A 212 -6.04 4.05 -17.12
CA GLN A 212 -6.24 4.55 -18.49
C GLN A 212 -6.76 5.98 -18.54
N GLN A 213 -7.46 6.43 -17.49
CA GLN A 213 -7.97 7.81 -17.38
C GLN A 213 -6.89 8.79 -16.88
N HIS A 214 -5.78 8.29 -16.36
CA HIS A 214 -4.70 9.06 -15.73
C HIS A 214 -3.31 8.80 -16.36
N GLN A 215 -3.26 8.51 -17.66
CA GLN A 215 -2.02 8.12 -18.36
C GLN A 215 -0.91 9.18 -18.37
N ASN A 216 -1.26 10.45 -18.24
CA ASN A 216 -0.29 11.54 -18.27
C ASN A 216 0.17 12.01 -16.87
N ASP A 217 -0.35 11.40 -15.82
CA ASP A 217 -0.02 11.75 -14.45
C ASP A 217 1.13 10.87 -13.95
N CYS A 218 1.98 11.44 -13.09
CA CYS A 218 2.87 10.61 -12.28
C CYS A 218 2.00 9.68 -11.44
N THR A 219 2.26 8.38 -11.44
CA THR A 219 1.38 7.40 -10.82
C THR A 219 2.07 6.59 -9.73
N LEU A 220 1.42 6.52 -8.56
CA LEU A 220 1.84 5.71 -7.44
C LEU A 220 0.73 4.74 -7.05
N VAL A 221 1.04 3.45 -6.98
CA VAL A 221 0.14 2.43 -6.42
C VAL A 221 0.69 1.88 -5.11
N TYR A 222 -0.17 1.66 -4.12
CA TYR A 222 0.23 0.99 -2.88
C TYR A 222 -0.77 -0.08 -2.47
N PHE A 223 -0.21 -1.19 -1.99
CA PHE A 223 -0.95 -2.35 -1.50
C PHE A 223 -0.02 -3.24 -0.68
N HIS A 224 -0.58 -4.20 0.06
CA HIS A 224 0.17 -4.93 1.07
C HIS A 224 1.21 -5.91 0.49
N HIS A 225 0.81 -6.87 -0.35
CA HIS A 225 1.65 -8.02 -0.74
C HIS A 225 2.57 -7.71 -1.93
N PRO A 226 3.90 -7.66 -1.76
CA PRO A 226 4.85 -7.47 -2.85
C PRO A 226 4.94 -8.69 -3.77
N SER A 227 5.48 -8.50 -4.98
CA SER A 227 5.83 -9.61 -5.89
C SER A 227 7.34 -9.79 -6.07
N TYR A 228 8.15 -8.81 -5.71
CA TYR A 228 9.61 -8.82 -5.99
C TYR A 228 10.39 -8.53 -4.71
N PHE A 229 10.84 -9.57 -4.00
CA PHE A 229 11.54 -9.39 -2.72
C PHE A 229 12.62 -10.45 -2.48
N GLY A 230 13.61 -10.07 -1.68
CA GLY A 230 14.70 -10.93 -1.25
C GLY A 230 14.39 -11.60 0.08
N VAL A 231 14.02 -12.87 0.07
CA VAL A 231 13.74 -13.68 1.28
C VAL A 231 14.99 -14.39 1.79
N GLY A 232 15.14 -14.48 3.11
CA GLY A 232 16.18 -15.27 3.75
C GLY A 232 15.96 -16.79 3.63
N ASN A 233 17.05 -17.55 3.49
CA ASN A 233 17.02 -19.01 3.62
C ASN A 233 16.65 -19.39 5.05
N GLY A 234 15.45 -19.79 5.32
CA GLY A 234 15.03 -20.20 6.66
C GLY A 234 13.55 -20.13 6.93
N TRP A 235 12.80 -19.46 6.08
CA TRP A 235 11.34 -19.46 6.15
C TRP A 235 10.80 -20.73 5.45
N PRO A 236 9.85 -21.48 6.05
CA PRO A 236 9.21 -22.61 5.39
C PRO A 236 8.47 -22.13 4.13
N GLY A 237 9.02 -22.40 2.96
CA GLY A 237 8.50 -21.96 1.67
C GLY A 237 9.42 -21.00 0.90
N GLY A 238 10.49 -20.50 1.52
CA GLY A 238 11.52 -19.72 0.84
C GLY A 238 12.32 -20.58 -0.14
N THR A 239 11.88 -20.66 -1.38
CA THR A 239 12.74 -21.11 -2.47
C THR A 239 13.71 -19.96 -2.74
N GLY A 240 15.02 -20.23 -2.74
CA GLY A 240 16.08 -19.23 -2.96
C GLY A 240 16.07 -18.57 -4.34
N SER A 241 14.91 -18.36 -4.91
CA SER A 241 14.66 -17.65 -6.16
C SER A 241 14.12 -16.24 -5.86
N LEU A 242 14.91 -15.28 -6.13
CA LEU A 242 14.94 -13.96 -5.55
C LEU A 242 14.02 -12.93 -6.21
N LEU A 243 13.51 -13.19 -7.39
CA LEU A 243 12.64 -12.28 -8.13
C LEU A 243 11.36 -12.97 -8.62
N HIS A 244 11.08 -14.10 -8.07
CA HIS A 244 9.83 -14.80 -8.28
C HIS A 244 9.21 -15.09 -6.93
N GLY A 245 8.93 -14.02 -6.18
CA GLY A 245 8.37 -14.12 -4.84
C GLY A 245 7.22 -15.09 -4.77
N VAL A 246 7.00 -15.63 -3.61
CA VAL A 246 5.91 -16.55 -3.26
C VAL A 246 4.54 -15.97 -3.69
N TYR A 247 4.42 -14.66 -3.87
CA TYR A 247 3.18 -13.96 -4.17
C TYR A 247 2.99 -13.64 -5.66
N SER A 248 2.99 -14.69 -6.49
CA SER A 248 2.65 -14.56 -7.92
C SER A 248 1.23 -14.01 -8.18
N HIS A 249 0.35 -14.08 -7.18
CA HIS A 249 -1.04 -13.62 -7.23
C HIS A 249 -1.17 -12.13 -7.52
N THR A 250 -0.26 -11.30 -7.05
CA THR A 250 -0.29 -9.83 -7.27
C THR A 250 0.36 -9.39 -8.58
N ARG A 251 1.12 -10.26 -9.28
CA ARG A 251 1.78 -9.91 -10.56
C ARG A 251 0.86 -9.32 -11.64
N PRO A 252 -0.40 -9.76 -11.79
CA PRO A 252 -1.28 -9.13 -12.77
C PRO A 252 -1.47 -7.63 -12.52
N LEU A 253 -1.50 -7.17 -11.26
CA LEU A 253 -1.57 -5.75 -10.89
C LEU A 253 -0.33 -4.99 -11.40
N TYR A 254 0.86 -5.55 -11.18
CA TYR A 254 2.11 -4.96 -11.69
C TYR A 254 2.15 -4.86 -13.21
N ARG A 255 1.58 -5.86 -13.92
CA ARG A 255 1.49 -5.83 -15.39
C ARG A 255 0.57 -4.72 -15.88
N VAL A 256 -0.57 -4.52 -15.23
CA VAL A 256 -1.49 -3.42 -15.55
C VAL A 256 -0.82 -2.09 -15.28
N PHE A 257 -0.21 -1.95 -14.13
CA PHE A 257 0.48 -0.73 -13.71
C PHE A 257 1.59 -0.33 -14.71
N TYR A 258 2.49 -1.26 -15.04
CA TYR A 258 3.56 -1.06 -16.01
C TYR A 258 3.06 -0.65 -17.40
N ARG A 259 2.01 -1.32 -17.91
CA ARG A 259 1.45 -1.02 -19.24
C ARG A 259 0.80 0.36 -19.34
N ASN A 260 0.49 0.97 -18.23
CA ASN A 260 -0.10 2.30 -18.16
C ASN A 260 0.91 3.35 -17.65
N GLY A 261 2.22 3.09 -17.75
CA GLY A 261 3.26 4.06 -17.42
C GLY A 261 3.41 4.33 -15.92
N GLY A 262 3.09 3.36 -15.06
CA GLY A 262 3.18 3.53 -13.61
C GLY A 262 4.62 3.68 -13.11
N ASP A 263 4.83 4.55 -12.12
CA ASP A 263 6.17 4.98 -11.68
C ASP A 263 6.64 4.35 -10.38
N VAL A 264 5.74 4.28 -9.35
CA VAL A 264 6.11 3.85 -7.99
C VAL A 264 5.12 2.83 -7.45
N VAL A 265 5.65 1.73 -6.90
CA VAL A 265 4.88 0.73 -6.14
C VAL A 265 5.36 0.73 -4.69
N LEU A 266 4.42 0.82 -3.72
CA LEU A 266 4.73 0.71 -2.30
C LEU A 266 4.04 -0.51 -1.70
N ASN A 267 4.78 -1.32 -0.94
CA ASN A 267 4.29 -2.53 -0.29
C ASN A 267 4.73 -2.63 1.18
N GLY A 268 3.99 -3.44 1.94
CA GLY A 268 4.34 -3.97 3.24
C GLY A 268 4.59 -5.47 3.19
N HIS A 269 4.06 -6.20 4.17
CA HIS A 269 4.00 -7.66 4.30
C HIS A 269 5.32 -8.33 4.65
N GLU A 270 6.39 -7.96 4.00
CA GLU A 270 7.73 -8.40 4.32
C GLU A 270 8.33 -7.41 5.32
N HIS A 271 8.62 -7.87 6.54
CA HIS A 271 9.00 -7.00 7.66
C HIS A 271 10.44 -6.50 7.56
N PHE A 272 10.73 -5.82 6.46
CA PHE A 272 12.02 -5.17 6.19
C PHE A 272 11.84 -3.98 5.24
N TYR A 273 12.91 -3.23 5.04
CA TYR A 273 12.99 -2.23 3.98
C TYR A 273 13.70 -2.80 2.75
N GLN A 274 13.13 -2.59 1.57
CA GLN A 274 13.77 -2.90 0.29
C GLN A 274 13.39 -1.87 -0.76
N ARG A 275 14.30 -1.60 -1.69
CA ARG A 275 14.03 -0.84 -2.92
C ARG A 275 14.67 -1.52 -4.12
N THR A 276 13.94 -1.60 -5.22
CA THR A 276 14.48 -2.05 -6.51
C THR A 276 15.08 -0.89 -7.29
N VAL A 277 15.92 -1.19 -8.32
CA VAL A 277 16.06 -0.30 -9.47
C VAL A 277 14.73 -0.26 -10.23
N PRO A 278 14.50 0.64 -11.21
CA PRO A 278 13.31 0.52 -12.07
C PRO A 278 13.25 -0.87 -12.73
N ILE A 279 12.14 -1.58 -12.57
CA ILE A 279 11.94 -2.95 -13.04
C ILE A 279 10.66 -3.09 -13.88
N ASN A 280 10.67 -4.04 -14.79
CA ASN A 280 9.48 -4.47 -15.52
C ASN A 280 8.71 -5.58 -14.76
N PRO A 281 7.51 -6.01 -15.22
CA PRO A 281 6.72 -7.05 -14.56
C PRO A 281 7.33 -8.46 -14.55
N LEU A 282 8.52 -8.65 -15.11
CA LEU A 282 9.32 -9.87 -14.99
C LEU A 282 10.41 -9.72 -13.91
N GLY A 283 10.43 -8.60 -13.18
CA GLY A 283 11.44 -8.29 -12.17
C GLY A 283 12.82 -8.03 -12.76
N LYS A 284 12.91 -7.61 -14.00
CA LYS A 284 14.16 -7.27 -14.68
C LYS A 284 14.32 -5.76 -14.74
N ALA A 285 15.59 -5.31 -14.63
CA ALA A 285 15.91 -3.91 -14.75
C ALA A 285 15.41 -3.32 -16.08
N ASP A 286 14.70 -2.21 -16.00
CA ASP A 286 14.13 -1.47 -17.12
C ASP A 286 14.19 0.04 -16.83
N PRO A 287 15.33 0.68 -17.06
CA PRO A 287 15.52 2.10 -16.74
C PRO A 287 14.63 3.05 -17.53
N ALA A 288 14.12 2.62 -18.70
CA ALA A 288 13.33 3.47 -19.58
C ALA A 288 11.83 3.50 -19.24
N HIS A 289 11.27 2.37 -18.81
CA HIS A 289 9.82 2.22 -18.61
C HIS A 289 9.44 1.51 -17.30
N GLY A 290 10.45 1.12 -16.51
CA GLY A 290 10.25 0.36 -15.28
C GLY A 290 9.72 1.21 -14.13
N PHE A 291 8.92 0.60 -13.26
CA PHE A 291 8.52 1.19 -11.97
C PHE A 291 9.57 0.87 -10.87
N THR A 292 9.69 1.75 -9.89
CA THR A 292 10.47 1.48 -8.67
C THR A 292 9.56 0.92 -7.58
N GLU A 293 9.89 -0.28 -7.07
CA GLU A 293 9.17 -0.88 -5.94
C GLU A 293 9.90 -0.59 -4.63
N PHE A 294 9.14 -0.17 -3.61
CA PHE A 294 9.60 -0.03 -2.24
C PHE A 294 8.79 -0.96 -1.34
N ILE A 295 9.46 -1.82 -0.59
CA ILE A 295 8.88 -2.57 0.52
C ILE A 295 9.25 -1.84 1.80
N VAL A 296 8.25 -1.53 2.62
CA VAL A 296 8.42 -0.75 3.84
C VAL A 296 7.61 -1.40 4.98
N GLY A 297 7.90 -2.67 5.26
CA GLY A 297 7.28 -3.43 6.34
C GLY A 297 7.95 -3.19 7.69
N THR A 298 8.29 -1.94 7.98
CA THR A 298 9.11 -1.54 9.13
C THR A 298 8.34 -0.71 10.15
N GLY A 299 6.99 -0.84 10.15
CA GLY A 299 6.07 0.01 10.91
C GLY A 299 6.03 -0.24 12.41
N GLY A 300 6.64 -1.31 12.88
CA GLY A 300 6.77 -1.49 14.33
C GLY A 300 6.48 -2.87 14.86
N ASP A 301 5.97 -3.79 14.05
CA ASP A 301 5.99 -5.22 14.37
C ASP A 301 7.42 -5.77 14.14
N THR A 302 7.66 -7.04 14.47
CA THR A 302 9.00 -7.65 14.39
C THR A 302 9.62 -7.50 13.01
N LEU A 303 10.95 -7.27 12.95
CA LEU A 303 11.69 -7.32 11.69
C LEU A 303 12.06 -8.75 11.33
N GLU A 304 11.99 -9.08 10.04
CA GLU A 304 12.23 -10.42 9.53
C GLU A 304 13.65 -10.63 8.99
N PRO A 305 14.12 -11.90 8.95
CA PRO A 305 15.40 -12.22 8.33
C PRO A 305 15.40 -11.94 6.83
N MET A 306 16.51 -11.42 6.34
CA MET A 306 16.79 -11.24 4.92
C MET A 306 17.97 -12.10 4.48
N ILE A 307 18.09 -12.38 3.18
CA ILE A 307 19.31 -12.89 2.62
C ILE A 307 20.43 -11.85 2.78
N PRO A 308 21.70 -12.28 2.88
CA PRO A 308 22.83 -11.35 2.89
C PRO A 308 22.81 -10.44 1.65
N VAL A 309 23.07 -9.14 1.84
CA VAL A 309 23.01 -8.13 0.77
C VAL A 309 23.90 -8.51 -0.44
N ASN A 310 25.04 -9.11 -0.20
CA ASN A 310 25.95 -9.59 -1.26
C ASN A 310 25.44 -10.82 -2.06
N LYS A 311 24.31 -11.38 -1.66
CA LYS A 311 23.61 -12.50 -2.36
C LYS A 311 22.30 -12.03 -2.97
N MET A 312 21.95 -10.75 -2.83
CA MET A 312 20.74 -10.20 -3.44
C MET A 312 20.91 -10.05 -4.95
N PRO A 313 19.80 -10.15 -5.72
CA PRO A 313 19.83 -9.79 -7.13
C PRO A 313 20.27 -8.35 -7.32
N LYS A 314 20.90 -8.09 -8.46
CA LYS A 314 21.36 -6.75 -8.87
C LYS A 314 20.20 -5.74 -9.02
N GLU A 315 19.00 -6.22 -9.21
CA GLU A 315 17.78 -5.41 -9.30
C GLU A 315 17.34 -4.86 -7.94
N ILE A 316 17.84 -5.41 -6.82
CA ILE A 316 17.63 -4.84 -5.48
C ILE A 316 18.73 -3.83 -5.20
N ALA A 317 18.37 -2.55 -5.26
CA ALA A 317 19.32 -1.45 -5.10
C ALA A 317 19.63 -1.14 -3.63
N ALA A 318 18.66 -1.37 -2.72
CA ALA A 318 18.83 -1.18 -1.29
C ALA A 318 17.96 -2.17 -0.52
N ALA A 319 18.45 -2.65 0.63
CA ALA A 319 17.67 -3.49 1.52
C ALA A 319 18.24 -3.45 2.96
N SER A 320 17.35 -3.47 3.96
CA SER A 320 17.71 -3.45 5.37
C SER A 320 16.61 -4.02 6.25
N ASN A 321 16.97 -4.93 7.15
CA ASN A 321 16.14 -5.37 8.27
C ASN A 321 16.73 -4.91 9.62
N ARG A 322 17.51 -3.83 9.63
CA ARG A 322 18.27 -3.36 10.81
C ARG A 322 17.58 -2.25 11.58
N ALA A 323 16.56 -1.63 11.00
CA ALA A 323 15.87 -0.52 11.63
C ALA A 323 14.38 -0.53 11.30
N PHE A 324 13.56 -0.24 12.29
CA PHE A 324 12.21 0.25 12.09
C PHE A 324 12.27 1.67 11.53
N GLY A 325 11.26 2.08 10.79
CA GLY A 325 11.26 3.41 10.19
C GLY A 325 10.13 3.57 9.18
N ILE A 326 10.18 4.67 8.45
CA ILE A 326 9.19 5.03 7.43
C ILE A 326 9.89 5.40 6.12
N LEU A 327 9.21 5.26 5.01
CA LEU A 327 9.57 5.90 3.77
C LEU A 327 8.95 7.30 3.75
N SER A 328 9.79 8.33 3.65
CA SER A 328 9.38 9.71 3.40
C SER A 328 9.60 10.02 1.93
N MET A 329 8.55 10.46 1.22
CA MET A 329 8.64 10.86 -0.18
C MET A 329 8.17 12.30 -0.35
N THR A 330 8.83 13.01 -1.26
CA THR A 330 8.42 14.33 -1.76
C THR A 330 8.04 14.14 -3.22
N LEU A 331 6.75 14.22 -3.52
CA LEU A 331 6.19 14.07 -4.84
C LEU A 331 6.21 15.44 -5.54
N LYS A 332 6.86 15.50 -6.69
CA LYS A 332 7.02 16.68 -7.54
C LYS A 332 6.21 16.51 -8.83
N PRO A 333 5.99 17.57 -9.62
CA PRO A 333 5.23 17.46 -10.86
C PRO A 333 5.80 16.48 -11.89
N ASP A 334 7.11 16.25 -11.88
CA ASP A 334 7.87 15.48 -12.87
C ASP A 334 8.65 14.29 -12.27
N GLY A 335 8.44 14.02 -10.98
CA GLY A 335 9.19 12.98 -10.32
C GLY A 335 9.07 13.01 -8.80
N TYR A 336 9.99 12.36 -8.10
CA TYR A 336 9.97 12.25 -6.65
C TYR A 336 11.37 12.24 -6.04
N ALA A 337 11.45 12.66 -4.77
CA ALA A 337 12.58 12.38 -3.90
C ALA A 337 12.11 11.44 -2.78
N TYR A 338 12.97 10.53 -2.34
CA TYR A 338 12.66 9.59 -1.26
C TYR A 338 13.79 9.51 -0.25
N ARG A 339 13.42 9.12 0.98
CA ARG A 339 14.37 8.80 2.05
C ARG A 339 13.74 7.81 3.02
N PHE A 340 14.44 6.73 3.35
CA PHE A 340 14.10 5.91 4.51
C PHE A 340 14.53 6.65 5.78
N VAL A 341 13.59 6.87 6.70
CA VAL A 341 13.81 7.57 7.97
C VAL A 341 13.76 6.56 9.11
N PRO A 342 14.90 6.09 9.62
CA PRO A 342 14.94 5.08 10.66
C PRO A 342 14.59 5.66 12.04
N VAL A 343 14.00 4.83 12.90
CA VAL A 343 13.89 5.07 14.33
C VAL A 343 15.27 4.96 14.98
N GLN A 344 15.67 5.96 15.73
CA GLN A 344 16.92 5.91 16.50
C GLN A 344 16.87 4.84 17.58
N GLY A 345 17.97 4.10 17.75
CA GLY A 345 18.08 3.04 18.74
C GLY A 345 17.18 1.84 18.47
N SER A 346 16.86 1.58 17.20
CA SER A 346 16.15 0.35 16.81
C SER A 346 16.87 -0.88 17.36
N PRO A 347 16.14 -1.83 17.99
CA PRO A 347 16.73 -3.11 18.37
C PRO A 347 17.15 -3.83 17.10
N GLY A 348 18.23 -4.61 17.14
CA GLY A 348 18.70 -5.39 16.00
C GLY A 348 17.62 -6.29 15.40
N HIS A 349 17.97 -6.97 14.36
CA HIS A 349 17.08 -7.90 13.63
C HIS A 349 17.11 -9.31 14.22
N TRP A 350 16.07 -10.07 13.96
CA TRP A 350 16.00 -11.50 14.26
C TRP A 350 16.68 -12.33 13.18
N VAL A 351 17.39 -13.38 13.60
CA VAL A 351 17.84 -14.43 12.69
C VAL A 351 17.32 -15.76 13.20
N TYR A 352 16.51 -16.41 12.38
CA TYR A 352 16.07 -17.77 12.63
C TYR A 352 17.21 -18.77 12.39
N SER A 353 17.48 -19.63 13.36
CA SER A 353 18.37 -20.77 13.21
C SER A 353 17.57 -22.05 13.41
N PRO A 354 17.48 -22.94 12.41
CA PRO A 354 16.77 -24.22 12.55
C PRO A 354 17.28 -25.09 13.70
N ARG A 355 18.56 -24.93 14.09
CA ARG A 355 19.20 -25.71 15.18
C ARG A 355 19.10 -25.04 16.55
N ARG A 356 18.87 -23.73 16.65
CA ARG A 356 18.99 -22.96 17.90
C ARG A 356 17.81 -22.06 18.21
N GLY A 357 16.77 -22.06 17.39
CA GLY A 357 15.64 -21.12 17.49
C GLY A 357 16.04 -19.68 17.17
N TYR A 358 15.20 -18.72 17.54
CA TYR A 358 15.45 -17.30 17.29
C TYR A 358 16.54 -16.75 18.20
N LYS A 359 17.53 -16.07 17.60
CA LYS A 359 18.54 -15.28 18.34
C LYS A 359 18.41 -13.80 18.01
N ILE A 360 18.49 -12.98 19.04
CA ILE A 360 18.56 -11.53 18.90
C ILE A 360 20.00 -11.15 18.56
N PHE A 361 20.18 -10.45 17.44
CA PHE A 361 21.44 -9.77 17.15
C PHE A 361 21.27 -8.29 17.46
N LYS A 362 21.86 -7.84 18.56
CA LYS A 362 21.96 -6.41 18.84
C LYS A 362 22.84 -5.77 17.77
N ASN A 363 22.31 -4.76 17.10
CA ASN A 363 23.07 -3.98 16.14
C ASN A 363 24.20 -3.25 16.90
N ARG A 364 25.45 -3.57 16.63
CA ARG A 364 26.60 -2.92 17.27
C ARG A 364 26.90 -1.52 16.74
N THR A 365 26.32 -1.14 15.63
CA THR A 365 26.48 0.18 15.01
C THR A 365 25.10 0.77 14.75
N GLY A 366 24.70 1.75 15.55
CA GLY A 366 23.38 2.40 15.50
C GLY A 366 23.11 3.30 14.28
N THR A 367 23.83 3.12 13.20
CA THR A 367 23.61 3.78 11.93
C THR A 367 23.00 2.78 10.95
N GLY A 368 21.66 2.68 10.95
CA GLY A 368 20.95 2.09 9.82
C GLY A 368 21.38 2.81 8.55
N SER A 369 21.68 2.08 7.47
CA SER A 369 21.94 2.69 6.18
C SER A 369 20.72 3.51 5.77
N VAL A 370 20.88 4.81 5.60
CA VAL A 370 19.83 5.69 5.11
C VAL A 370 19.83 5.58 3.60
N ASP A 371 18.82 4.88 3.04
CA ASP A 371 18.59 4.91 1.61
C ASP A 371 17.86 6.20 1.24
N SER A 372 18.35 6.90 0.22
CA SER A 372 17.72 8.11 -0.31
C SER A 372 18.11 8.35 -1.76
N GLY A 373 17.27 9.06 -2.48
CA GLY A 373 17.49 9.37 -3.89
C GLY A 373 16.32 10.10 -4.52
N THR A 374 16.31 10.11 -5.83
CA THR A 374 15.26 10.70 -6.67
C THR A 374 14.87 9.74 -7.78
N GLY A 375 13.67 9.91 -8.33
CA GLY A 375 13.20 9.28 -9.55
C GLY A 375 12.40 10.28 -10.38
N THR A 376 12.33 10.04 -11.67
CA THR A 376 11.49 10.80 -12.62
C THR A 376 10.24 10.00 -12.94
N CYS A 377 9.17 10.69 -13.32
CA CYS A 377 7.98 10.05 -13.86
C CYS A 377 8.19 9.77 -15.35
N HIS A 378 7.59 8.67 -15.82
CA HIS A 378 7.74 8.28 -17.22
C HIS A 378 6.74 8.98 -18.15
N GLY A 379 5.56 9.38 -17.61
CA GLY A 379 4.39 9.68 -18.40
C GLY A 379 3.84 8.40 -19.07
N ALA A 380 2.66 8.48 -19.69
CA ALA A 380 2.17 7.36 -20.50
C ALA A 380 3.06 7.15 -21.73
N PRO A 381 3.32 5.90 -22.13
CA PRO A 381 4.08 5.58 -23.34
C PRO A 381 3.38 6.04 -24.60
#